data_7ab4eadc6383a4d69bba06988017447a
#
_entry.id   7ab4eadc6383a4d69bba06988017447a
#
_cell.length_a   1.000
_cell.length_b   1.000
_cell.length_c   1.000
_cell.angle_alpha   90.00
_cell.angle_beta   90.00
_cell.angle_gamma   90.00
#
_symmetry.space_group_name_H-M   'P 1'
#
loop_
_entity.id
_entity.type
_entity.pdbx_description
1 polymer ?
#
loop_
_entity_poly.entity_id
_entity_poly.type
_entity_poly.pdbx_seq_one_letter_code
_entity_poly.pdbx_strand_id
1 'polypeptide(L)'
;MNIFSVFLISGFCLTLNVYSQLTEAVVPEVAPVHELIDVWDTVKVRARKPLLIAHRGGVVMPDAPECSQMAVKMAAVHHYDMVELDVMESQDHHPIVFHDQNMMRACGIDGEISDFTLEAVSQIRFLKSNEAITSLDAMLNLCRSLNLGVMFDIKSGDRSDLFFKRILDLIEKYNLDKACMMLGDSRAREYLKGTVLLTLPIEMMEKVKQGEAVDLHGFFWFGVPKTWPIDLVKPVQENGALVIPAINTFRYSEEHHRAEAGEDVERLLEAGVDGFQIDCIYQDYLGRSRVQEIK
;
A
#
# COMPACT_ATOMS: atom_id res chain seq x y z
N MET A 1 60.56 -6.73 56.00
CA MET A 1 60.18 -7.91 55.17
C MET A 1 58.64 -7.89 55.11
N ASN A 2 58.08 -7.18 54.13
CA ASN A 2 56.63 -7.13 53.93
C ASN A 2 56.34 -7.48 52.48
N ILE A 3 55.63 -8.56 52.27
CA ILE A 3 55.15 -9.07 51.01
C ILE A 3 53.81 -8.44 50.76
N PHE A 4 53.65 -7.60 49.74
CA PHE A 4 52.37 -7.12 49.23
C PHE A 4 51.96 -7.97 48.04
N SER A 5 50.90 -8.72 48.21
CA SER A 5 50.19 -9.42 47.13
C SER A 5 49.30 -8.47 46.37
N VAL A 6 49.51 -8.39 45.05
CA VAL A 6 48.65 -7.67 44.12
C VAL A 6 47.60 -8.66 43.60
N PHE A 7 46.36 -8.44 43.95
CA PHE A 7 45.18 -9.09 43.30
C PHE A 7 44.82 -8.30 42.06
N LEU A 8 45.02 -8.88 40.89
CA LEU A 8 44.49 -8.37 39.64
C LEU A 8 43.01 -8.80 39.51
N ILE A 9 42.17 -7.82 39.37
CA ILE A 9 40.74 -7.99 39.10
C ILE A 9 40.58 -8.29 37.61
N SER A 10 40.32 -9.55 37.26
CA SER A 10 39.82 -9.96 35.93
C SER A 10 38.31 -10.08 36.00
N GLY A 11 37.62 -9.00 35.69
CA GLY A 11 36.17 -8.97 35.78
C GLY A 11 35.53 -7.87 34.93
N PHE A 12 35.93 -7.69 33.66
CA PHE A 12 35.30 -6.72 32.78
C PHE A 12 35.38 -7.08 31.32
N CYS A 13 34.98 -8.27 30.94
CA CYS A 13 34.94 -8.66 29.51
C CYS A 13 33.89 -9.72 29.18
N LEU A 14 32.80 -9.82 29.96
CA LEU A 14 31.76 -10.83 29.70
C LEU A 14 30.35 -10.26 29.55
N THR A 15 30.17 -8.91 29.55
CA THR A 15 28.84 -8.29 29.41
C THR A 15 28.61 -7.57 28.10
N LEU A 16 29.52 -7.56 27.17
CA LEU A 16 29.36 -6.89 25.85
C LEU A 16 28.96 -7.83 24.72
N ASN A 17 28.86 -9.14 24.95
CA ASN A 17 28.58 -10.12 23.91
C ASN A 17 27.15 -10.71 23.95
N VAL A 18 26.27 -10.22 24.84
CA VAL A 18 24.88 -10.66 24.93
C VAL A 18 23.93 -9.68 24.24
N TYR A 19 24.35 -8.43 23.98
CA TYR A 19 23.51 -7.43 23.31
C TYR A 19 23.57 -7.46 21.78
N SER A 20 24.50 -8.21 21.17
CA SER A 20 24.61 -8.34 19.71
C SER A 20 23.79 -9.49 19.11
N GLN A 21 23.09 -10.28 19.90
CA GLN A 21 22.29 -11.42 19.41
C GLN A 21 20.76 -11.25 19.52
N LEU A 22 20.26 -10.07 19.84
CA LEU A 22 18.82 -9.84 20.04
C LEU A 22 18.15 -8.91 19.02
N THR A 23 18.72 -8.71 17.82
CA THR A 23 18.09 -7.86 16.79
C THR A 23 18.20 -8.41 15.36
N GLU A 24 18.04 -9.69 15.17
CA GLU A 24 17.38 -10.21 13.97
C GLU A 24 16.04 -10.77 14.47
N ALA A 25 15.02 -9.94 14.52
CA ALA A 25 13.65 -10.44 14.57
C ALA A 25 13.52 -11.32 13.32
N VAL A 26 13.50 -12.64 13.52
CA VAL A 26 13.23 -13.61 12.47
C VAL A 26 11.83 -13.25 11.96
N VAL A 27 11.77 -12.44 10.89
CA VAL A 27 10.53 -12.22 10.16
C VAL A 27 10.14 -13.62 9.67
N PRO A 28 9.00 -14.17 10.13
CA PRO A 28 8.61 -15.49 9.67
C PRO A 28 8.59 -15.49 8.15
N GLU A 29 9.10 -16.54 7.52
CA GLU A 29 8.99 -16.73 6.09
C GLU A 29 7.50 -16.79 5.77
N VAL A 30 6.96 -15.66 5.26
CA VAL A 30 5.53 -15.55 4.95
C VAL A 30 5.30 -16.24 3.62
N ALA A 31 4.75 -17.44 3.67
CA ALA A 31 4.31 -18.12 2.45
C ALA A 31 3.05 -17.45 1.88
N PRO A 32 2.87 -17.41 0.54
CA PRO A 32 1.64 -16.91 -0.06
C PRO A 32 0.41 -17.65 0.48
N VAL A 33 -0.58 -16.91 0.94
CA VAL A 33 -1.79 -17.48 1.56
C VAL A 33 -2.85 -17.83 0.52
N HIS A 34 -2.79 -17.19 -0.64
CA HIS A 34 -3.76 -17.36 -1.75
C HIS A 34 -3.07 -17.16 -3.10
N GLU A 35 -3.79 -17.48 -4.18
CA GLU A 35 -3.35 -17.15 -5.52
C GLU A 35 -3.40 -15.64 -5.76
N LEU A 36 -2.47 -15.14 -6.60
CA LEU A 36 -2.45 -13.77 -7.04
C LEU A 36 -3.81 -13.40 -7.68
N ILE A 37 -4.36 -12.25 -7.27
CA ILE A 37 -5.65 -11.79 -7.79
C ILE A 37 -5.55 -11.41 -9.28
N ASP A 38 -6.57 -11.75 -10.05
CA ASP A 38 -6.79 -11.22 -11.39
C ASP A 38 -7.91 -10.18 -11.32
N VAL A 39 -7.55 -8.89 -11.29
CA VAL A 39 -8.52 -7.78 -11.14
C VAL A 39 -9.29 -7.51 -12.44
N TRP A 40 -8.87 -8.05 -13.58
CA TRP A 40 -9.60 -7.97 -14.84
C TRP A 40 -10.75 -8.97 -14.91
N ASP A 41 -10.67 -10.06 -14.15
CA ASP A 41 -11.74 -11.05 -14.01
C ASP A 41 -12.69 -10.63 -12.88
N THR A 42 -13.61 -9.72 -13.19
CA THR A 42 -14.56 -9.18 -12.20
C THR A 42 -15.44 -10.26 -11.55
N VAL A 43 -15.65 -11.40 -12.22
CA VAL A 43 -16.40 -12.55 -11.67
C VAL A 43 -15.59 -13.19 -10.54
N LYS A 44 -14.29 -13.43 -10.77
CA LYS A 44 -13.42 -13.99 -9.72
C LYS A 44 -13.22 -13.02 -8.56
N VAL A 45 -13.08 -11.72 -8.83
CA VAL A 45 -13.02 -10.69 -7.76
C VAL A 45 -14.27 -10.76 -6.91
N ARG A 46 -15.45 -10.78 -7.53
CA ARG A 46 -16.75 -10.84 -6.83
C ARG A 46 -16.96 -12.15 -6.06
N ALA A 47 -16.34 -13.24 -6.48
CA ALA A 47 -16.37 -14.51 -5.74
C ALA A 47 -15.54 -14.49 -4.45
N ARG A 48 -14.52 -13.63 -4.36
CA ARG A 48 -13.65 -13.43 -3.18
C ARG A 48 -14.12 -12.33 -2.22
N LYS A 49 -15.27 -11.72 -2.42
CA LYS A 49 -15.77 -10.56 -1.69
C LYS A 49 -15.58 -10.58 -0.17
N PRO A 50 -15.25 -9.44 0.41
CA PRO A 50 -14.76 -8.23 -0.24
C PRO A 50 -13.27 -8.33 -0.58
N LEU A 51 -12.86 -7.82 -1.76
CA LEU A 51 -11.45 -7.61 -2.09
C LEU A 51 -10.85 -6.59 -1.11
N LEU A 52 -9.72 -6.90 -0.48
CA LEU A 52 -9.09 -6.00 0.50
C LEU A 52 -7.77 -5.48 0.00
N ILE A 53 -7.65 -4.14 -0.02
CA ILE A 53 -6.46 -3.39 -0.43
C ILE A 53 -5.95 -2.63 0.78
N ALA A 54 -4.75 -2.96 1.27
CA ALA A 54 -4.15 -2.28 2.41
C ALA A 54 -3.57 -0.93 1.96
N HIS A 55 -4.08 0.16 2.55
CA HIS A 55 -3.64 1.53 2.26
C HIS A 55 -2.20 1.78 2.74
N ARG A 56 -1.47 2.66 2.06
CA ARG A 56 -0.10 3.10 2.40
C ARG A 56 0.93 1.97 2.56
N GLY A 57 0.89 1.04 1.63
CA GLY A 57 1.88 -0.03 1.56
C GLY A 57 1.63 -1.19 2.51
N GLY A 58 0.49 -1.24 3.24
CA GLY A 58 0.21 -2.45 4.00
C GLY A 58 -0.37 -2.24 5.39
N VAL A 59 -0.03 -3.15 6.31
CA VAL A 59 -0.44 -3.07 7.72
C VAL A 59 0.59 -2.26 8.50
N VAL A 60 0.27 -0.98 8.72
CA VAL A 60 1.15 -0.02 9.38
C VAL A 60 1.16 -0.23 10.89
N MET A 61 2.36 -0.35 11.46
CA MET A 61 2.60 -0.54 12.90
C MET A 61 3.85 0.28 13.32
N PRO A 62 4.15 0.41 14.64
CA PRO A 62 5.30 1.21 15.10
C PRO A 62 6.65 0.84 14.47
N ASP A 63 6.88 -0.45 14.21
CA ASP A 63 8.08 -1.03 13.60
C ASP A 63 7.89 -1.39 12.12
N ALA A 64 6.70 -1.17 11.58
CA ALA A 64 6.33 -1.35 10.18
C ALA A 64 5.74 -0.04 9.62
N PRO A 65 6.56 0.98 9.32
CA PRO A 65 6.08 2.26 8.83
C PRO A 65 5.38 2.12 7.48
N GLU A 66 4.52 3.10 7.17
CA GLU A 66 3.88 3.18 5.86
C GLU A 66 4.91 3.10 4.73
N CYS A 67 4.55 2.47 3.63
CA CYS A 67 5.43 2.25 2.46
C CYS A 67 6.70 1.42 2.74
N SER A 68 6.78 0.71 3.88
CA SER A 68 7.91 -0.19 4.19
C SER A 68 7.66 -1.63 3.71
N GLN A 69 8.74 -2.38 3.51
CA GLN A 69 8.62 -3.81 3.18
C GLN A 69 7.96 -4.61 4.33
N MET A 70 8.16 -4.19 5.58
CA MET A 70 7.55 -4.84 6.73
C MET A 70 6.03 -4.65 6.69
N ALA A 71 5.52 -3.45 6.39
CA ALA A 71 4.08 -3.21 6.27
C ALA A 71 3.45 -4.10 5.18
N VAL A 72 4.13 -4.28 4.03
CA VAL A 72 3.69 -5.19 2.96
C VAL A 72 3.68 -6.65 3.41
N LYS A 73 4.72 -7.12 4.12
CA LYS A 73 4.74 -8.48 4.69
C LYS A 73 3.59 -8.70 5.68
N MET A 74 3.32 -7.69 6.51
CA MET A 74 2.20 -7.75 7.44
C MET A 74 0.84 -7.74 6.74
N ALA A 75 0.69 -7.08 5.57
CA ALA A 75 -0.52 -7.20 4.78
C ALA A 75 -0.77 -8.64 4.32
N ALA A 76 0.26 -9.37 3.90
CA ALA A 76 0.14 -10.79 3.56
C ALA A 76 -0.25 -11.64 4.78
N VAL A 77 0.37 -11.39 5.96
CA VAL A 77 0.02 -12.07 7.23
C VAL A 77 -1.44 -11.83 7.62
N HIS A 78 -1.96 -10.63 7.37
CA HIS A 78 -3.35 -10.26 7.63
C HIS A 78 -4.31 -10.59 6.48
N HIS A 79 -3.85 -11.36 5.48
CA HIS A 79 -4.67 -11.87 4.38
C HIS A 79 -5.31 -10.79 3.49
N TYR A 80 -4.60 -9.68 3.27
CA TYR A 80 -4.98 -8.75 2.22
C TYR A 80 -4.74 -9.36 0.84
N ASP A 81 -5.55 -8.96 -0.13
CA ASP A 81 -5.40 -9.38 -1.53
C ASP A 81 -4.42 -8.49 -2.29
N MET A 82 -4.37 -7.22 -1.91
CA MET A 82 -3.56 -6.21 -2.55
C MET A 82 -3.01 -5.21 -1.51
N VAL A 83 -1.98 -4.47 -1.91
CA VAL A 83 -1.50 -3.27 -1.19
C VAL A 83 -1.60 -2.06 -2.11
N GLU A 84 -1.90 -0.90 -1.54
CA GLU A 84 -1.75 0.36 -2.26
C GLU A 84 -0.37 0.92 -1.98
N LEU A 85 0.31 1.39 -3.02
CA LEU A 85 1.67 1.92 -2.98
C LEU A 85 1.71 3.34 -3.55
N ASP A 86 2.13 4.28 -2.72
CA ASP A 86 2.45 5.64 -3.15
C ASP A 86 3.77 5.63 -3.94
N VAL A 87 3.77 6.15 -5.17
CA VAL A 87 4.94 6.08 -6.06
C VAL A 87 5.40 7.48 -6.44
N MET A 88 6.67 7.75 -6.15
CA MET A 88 7.38 8.98 -6.46
C MET A 88 8.56 8.73 -7.39
N GLU A 89 9.06 9.79 -8.02
CA GLU A 89 10.21 9.76 -8.92
C GLU A 89 11.45 10.31 -8.23
N SER A 90 12.57 9.56 -8.26
CA SER A 90 13.88 10.03 -7.82
C SER A 90 14.52 10.97 -8.83
N GLN A 91 15.60 11.66 -8.45
CA GLN A 91 16.36 12.57 -9.30
C GLN A 91 16.84 11.89 -10.62
N ASP A 92 17.19 10.62 -10.56
CA ASP A 92 17.63 9.80 -11.71
C ASP A 92 16.50 8.96 -12.30
N HIS A 93 15.25 9.41 -12.10
CA HIS A 93 14.02 8.89 -12.72
C HIS A 93 13.64 7.46 -12.32
N HIS A 94 14.06 6.95 -11.15
CA HIS A 94 13.60 5.67 -10.64
C HIS A 94 12.31 5.80 -9.84
N PRO A 95 11.34 4.88 -10.01
CA PRO A 95 10.16 4.80 -9.16
C PRO A 95 10.53 4.36 -7.75
N ILE A 96 10.13 5.16 -6.75
CA ILE A 96 10.39 4.97 -5.32
C ILE A 96 9.05 4.86 -4.59
N VAL A 97 8.94 3.95 -3.64
CA VAL A 97 7.74 3.81 -2.80
C VAL A 97 7.87 4.69 -1.57
N PHE A 98 7.11 5.80 -1.55
CA PHE A 98 7.11 6.77 -0.46
C PHE A 98 5.90 7.68 -0.53
N HIS A 99 5.29 8.02 0.62
CA HIS A 99 4.03 8.78 0.65
C HIS A 99 4.22 10.31 0.67
N ASP A 100 5.06 10.82 1.58
CA ASP A 100 5.15 12.27 1.85
C ASP A 100 5.93 13.00 0.76
N GLN A 101 5.50 14.22 0.44
CA GLN A 101 6.27 15.08 -0.45
C GLN A 101 7.65 15.41 0.16
N ASN A 102 7.70 15.76 1.46
CA ASN A 102 8.93 16.02 2.21
C ASN A 102 9.21 14.88 3.19
N MET A 103 10.46 14.40 3.25
CA MET A 103 10.87 13.25 4.07
C MET A 103 11.03 13.57 5.57
N MET A 104 10.83 14.83 6.01
CA MET A 104 11.06 15.24 7.41
C MET A 104 10.27 14.42 8.41
N ARG A 105 8.98 14.18 8.17
CA ARG A 105 8.09 13.44 9.10
C ARG A 105 8.53 11.98 9.25
N ALA A 106 8.84 11.33 8.15
CA ALA A 106 9.10 9.88 8.13
C ALA A 106 10.57 9.53 8.37
N CYS A 107 11.50 10.39 7.93
CA CYS A 107 12.94 10.09 7.91
C CYS A 107 13.81 11.15 8.62
N GLY A 108 13.25 12.29 9.04
CA GLY A 108 14.01 13.38 9.66
C GLY A 108 14.93 14.17 8.70
N ILE A 109 14.66 14.05 7.40
CA ILE A 109 15.44 14.70 6.34
C ILE A 109 14.57 15.76 5.68
N ASP A 110 15.06 16.99 5.62
CA ASP A 110 14.42 18.08 4.88
C ASP A 110 14.79 17.97 3.40
N GLY A 111 13.85 17.57 2.59
CA GLY A 111 14.02 17.33 1.16
C GLY A 111 12.94 16.40 0.60
N GLU A 112 12.85 16.34 -0.72
CA GLU A 112 11.91 15.49 -1.45
C GLU A 112 12.63 14.30 -2.08
N ILE A 113 11.93 13.23 -2.42
CA ILE A 113 12.51 12.07 -3.12
C ILE A 113 13.19 12.48 -4.43
N SER A 114 12.63 13.47 -5.13
CA SER A 114 13.17 14.01 -6.39
C SER A 114 14.53 14.72 -6.26
N ASP A 115 14.94 15.08 -5.04
CA ASP A 115 16.24 15.70 -4.78
C ASP A 115 17.41 14.67 -4.74
N PHE A 116 17.09 13.38 -4.67
CA PHE A 116 18.04 12.30 -4.43
C PHE A 116 18.01 11.24 -5.53
N THR A 117 19.17 10.70 -5.87
CA THR A 117 19.27 9.52 -6.74
C THR A 117 18.76 8.26 -6.02
N LEU A 118 18.42 7.21 -6.78
CA LEU A 118 18.05 5.90 -6.21
C LEU A 118 19.09 5.39 -5.20
N GLU A 119 20.40 5.52 -5.52
CA GLU A 119 21.48 5.12 -4.62
C GLU A 119 21.41 5.87 -3.30
N ALA A 120 21.25 7.19 -3.33
CA ALA A 120 21.13 8.02 -2.13
C ALA A 120 19.87 7.71 -1.32
N VAL A 121 18.71 7.60 -1.97
CA VAL A 121 17.43 7.24 -1.33
C VAL A 121 17.53 5.89 -0.60
N SER A 122 18.21 4.91 -1.18
CA SER A 122 18.37 3.58 -0.59
C SER A 122 19.15 3.55 0.74
N GLN A 123 19.87 4.61 1.06
CA GLN A 123 20.58 4.78 2.33
C GLN A 123 19.72 5.48 3.41
N ILE A 124 18.62 6.11 3.03
CA ILE A 124 17.72 6.81 3.94
C ILE A 124 16.88 5.81 4.72
N ARG A 125 16.78 6.01 6.03
CA ARG A 125 16.05 5.12 6.95
C ARG A 125 14.84 5.81 7.54
N PHE A 126 13.77 5.05 7.75
CA PHE A 126 12.63 5.51 8.53
C PHE A 126 13.02 5.72 10.00
N LEU A 127 12.52 6.82 10.61
CA LEU A 127 12.82 7.16 12.02
C LEU A 127 12.35 6.10 13.02
N LYS A 128 11.23 5.43 12.74
CA LYS A 128 10.59 4.46 13.65
C LYS A 128 11.00 3.02 13.39
N SER A 129 11.77 2.78 12.34
CA SER A 129 12.32 1.44 12.03
C SER A 129 13.71 1.60 11.40
N ASN A 130 14.46 0.50 11.33
CA ASN A 130 15.75 0.54 10.67
C ASN A 130 15.66 0.22 9.17
N GLU A 131 14.47 0.16 8.60
CA GLU A 131 14.28 -0.08 7.17
C GLU A 131 14.67 1.13 6.33
N ALA A 132 15.23 0.87 5.16
CA ALA A 132 15.49 1.88 4.15
C ALA A 132 14.23 2.17 3.34
N ILE A 133 14.15 3.38 2.77
CA ILE A 133 13.21 3.66 1.70
C ILE A 133 13.47 2.69 0.54
N THR A 134 12.41 2.15 -0.03
CA THR A 134 12.46 1.03 -0.98
C THR A 134 12.13 1.49 -2.40
N SER A 135 12.89 1.02 -3.39
CA SER A 135 12.52 1.20 -4.81
C SER A 135 11.27 0.41 -5.16
N LEU A 136 10.54 0.85 -6.17
CA LEU A 136 9.39 0.10 -6.69
C LEU A 136 9.81 -1.29 -7.20
N ASP A 137 11.02 -1.45 -7.78
CA ASP A 137 11.53 -2.75 -8.21
C ASP A 137 11.59 -3.77 -7.06
N ALA A 138 12.22 -3.40 -5.94
CA ALA A 138 12.28 -4.26 -4.77
C ALA A 138 10.91 -4.53 -4.16
N MET A 139 10.02 -3.53 -4.16
CA MET A 139 8.67 -3.66 -3.61
C MET A 139 7.79 -4.58 -4.45
N LEU A 140 7.81 -4.46 -5.79
CA LEU A 140 7.03 -5.34 -6.66
C LEU A 140 7.54 -6.78 -6.64
N ASN A 141 8.86 -6.99 -6.51
CA ASN A 141 9.42 -8.31 -6.28
C ASN A 141 8.85 -8.95 -4.99
N LEU A 142 8.78 -8.17 -3.91
CA LEU A 142 8.18 -8.61 -2.64
C LEU A 142 6.68 -8.92 -2.81
N CYS A 143 5.90 -8.01 -3.39
CA CYS A 143 4.46 -8.22 -3.63
C CYS A 143 4.22 -9.49 -4.45
N ARG A 144 5.00 -9.70 -5.52
CA ARG A 144 4.91 -10.91 -6.35
C ARG A 144 5.21 -12.18 -5.57
N SER A 145 6.26 -12.18 -4.73
CA SER A 145 6.63 -13.34 -3.91
C SER A 145 5.56 -13.69 -2.87
N LEU A 146 4.77 -12.71 -2.43
CA LEU A 146 3.68 -12.86 -1.46
C LEU A 146 2.30 -13.05 -2.11
N ASN A 147 2.22 -13.07 -3.45
CA ASN A 147 0.96 -13.08 -4.22
C ASN A 147 0.01 -11.91 -3.87
N LEU A 148 0.57 -10.74 -3.57
CA LEU A 148 -0.18 -9.50 -3.37
C LEU A 148 -0.31 -8.76 -4.70
N GLY A 149 -1.52 -8.35 -5.06
CA GLY A 149 -1.75 -7.37 -6.12
C GLY A 149 -1.33 -5.97 -5.67
N VAL A 150 -1.29 -5.01 -6.60
CA VAL A 150 -0.84 -3.64 -6.31
C VAL A 150 -1.82 -2.61 -6.85
N MET A 151 -2.23 -1.68 -6.01
CA MET A 151 -2.86 -0.43 -6.41
C MET A 151 -1.81 0.67 -6.34
N PHE A 152 -1.38 1.21 -7.49
CA PHE A 152 -0.47 2.35 -7.51
C PHE A 152 -1.22 3.64 -7.20
N ASP A 153 -0.70 4.47 -6.30
CA ASP A 153 -1.02 5.89 -6.22
C ASP A 153 0.17 6.68 -6.77
N ILE A 154 0.10 7.01 -8.07
CA ILE A 154 1.14 7.80 -8.73
C ILE A 154 0.89 9.26 -8.40
N LYS A 155 1.70 9.79 -7.50
CA LYS A 155 1.57 11.17 -7.04
C LYS A 155 1.69 12.15 -8.20
N SER A 156 0.78 13.10 -8.27
CA SER A 156 0.78 14.16 -9.30
C SER A 156 2.08 14.96 -9.30
N GLY A 157 2.50 15.39 -10.46
CA GLY A 157 3.73 16.16 -10.67
C GLY A 157 4.28 16.00 -12.09
N ASP A 158 5.31 16.77 -12.41
CA ASP A 158 6.00 16.66 -13.69
C ASP A 158 6.93 15.44 -13.71
N ARG A 159 6.35 14.27 -13.98
CA ARG A 159 7.05 12.99 -14.05
C ARG A 159 7.64 12.78 -15.45
N SER A 160 8.83 12.17 -15.52
CA SER A 160 9.49 11.89 -16.81
C SER A 160 8.86 10.71 -17.54
N ASP A 161 9.02 10.65 -18.87
CA ASP A 161 8.61 9.49 -19.66
C ASP A 161 9.36 8.22 -19.24
N LEU A 162 10.62 8.39 -18.80
CA LEU A 162 11.46 7.29 -18.34
C LEU A 162 10.91 6.67 -17.02
N PHE A 163 10.35 7.48 -16.14
CA PHE A 163 9.69 7.01 -14.94
C PHE A 163 8.50 6.08 -15.25
N PHE A 164 7.60 6.51 -16.14
CA PHE A 164 6.46 5.69 -16.55
C PHE A 164 6.88 4.42 -17.28
N LYS A 165 7.87 4.52 -18.17
CA LYS A 165 8.42 3.36 -18.86
C LYS A 165 8.97 2.34 -17.87
N ARG A 166 9.72 2.77 -16.87
CA ARG A 166 10.24 1.89 -15.82
C ARG A 166 9.13 1.20 -15.03
N ILE A 167 8.03 1.88 -14.74
CA ILE A 167 6.87 1.26 -14.08
C ILE A 167 6.30 0.14 -14.96
N LEU A 168 6.11 0.39 -16.27
CA LEU A 168 5.62 -0.62 -17.21
C LEU A 168 6.58 -1.82 -17.29
N ASP A 169 7.88 -1.58 -17.43
CA ASP A 169 8.92 -2.62 -17.50
C ASP A 169 8.91 -3.48 -16.20
N LEU A 170 8.65 -2.87 -15.04
CA LEU A 170 8.56 -3.58 -13.76
C LEU A 170 7.29 -4.41 -13.61
N ILE A 171 6.13 -3.90 -14.07
CA ILE A 171 4.87 -4.65 -14.08
C ILE A 171 5.04 -5.91 -14.94
N GLU A 172 5.63 -5.79 -16.14
CA GLU A 172 5.93 -6.91 -17.03
C GLU A 172 6.93 -7.88 -16.39
N LYS A 173 8.06 -7.38 -15.87
CA LYS A 173 9.12 -8.16 -15.23
C LYS A 173 8.59 -9.11 -14.17
N TYR A 174 7.62 -8.65 -13.37
CA TYR A 174 7.06 -9.43 -12.25
C TYR A 174 5.73 -10.13 -12.60
N ASN A 175 5.25 -10.04 -13.85
CA ASN A 175 3.98 -10.61 -14.30
C ASN A 175 2.81 -10.15 -13.39
N LEU A 176 2.70 -8.84 -13.18
CA LEU A 176 1.67 -8.22 -12.35
C LEU A 176 0.58 -7.49 -13.14
N ASP A 177 0.60 -7.54 -14.48
CA ASP A 177 -0.32 -6.87 -15.38
C ASP A 177 -1.80 -7.14 -15.07
N LYS A 178 -2.12 -8.36 -14.62
CA LYS A 178 -3.49 -8.74 -14.21
C LYS A 178 -3.84 -8.40 -12.76
N ALA A 179 -2.86 -8.02 -11.96
CA ALA A 179 -3.02 -7.79 -10.53
C ALA A 179 -2.79 -6.32 -10.13
N CYS A 180 -2.86 -5.39 -11.10
CA CYS A 180 -2.57 -3.99 -10.86
C CYS A 180 -3.77 -3.07 -11.13
N MET A 181 -3.93 -2.07 -10.26
CA MET A 181 -4.84 -0.93 -10.38
C MET A 181 -4.06 0.36 -10.23
N MET A 182 -4.63 1.50 -10.64
CA MET A 182 -3.93 2.80 -10.53
C MET A 182 -4.86 3.95 -10.18
N LEU A 183 -4.43 4.70 -9.16
CA LEU A 183 -4.82 6.08 -8.90
C LEU A 183 -3.74 6.98 -9.52
N GLY A 184 -4.13 7.99 -10.29
CA GLY A 184 -3.15 8.85 -10.94
C GLY A 184 -3.80 9.93 -11.81
N ASP A 185 -2.98 10.90 -12.20
CA ASP A 185 -3.39 11.98 -13.08
C ASP A 185 -3.58 11.54 -14.55
N SER A 186 -3.93 12.48 -15.42
CA SER A 186 -4.18 12.20 -16.84
C SER A 186 -2.96 11.61 -17.56
N ARG A 187 -1.74 12.05 -17.20
CA ARG A 187 -0.51 11.58 -17.83
C ARG A 187 -0.21 10.13 -17.42
N ALA A 188 -0.28 9.81 -16.13
CA ALA A 188 -0.14 8.44 -15.65
C ALA A 188 -1.15 7.48 -16.31
N ARG A 189 -2.40 7.95 -16.48
CA ARG A 189 -3.46 7.19 -17.15
C ARG A 189 -3.14 6.91 -18.61
N GLU A 190 -2.57 7.87 -19.34
CA GLU A 190 -2.18 7.68 -20.73
C GLU A 190 -1.12 6.59 -20.90
N TYR A 191 -0.08 6.60 -20.04
CA TYR A 191 0.98 5.60 -20.08
C TYR A 191 0.54 4.19 -19.68
N LEU A 192 -0.31 4.07 -18.66
CA LEU A 192 -0.65 2.77 -18.07
C LEU A 192 -1.96 2.15 -18.57
N LYS A 193 -2.66 2.86 -19.49
CA LYS A 193 -3.90 2.39 -20.09
C LYS A 193 -3.70 1.03 -20.80
N GLY A 194 -4.58 0.08 -20.45
CA GLY A 194 -4.55 -1.28 -21.01
C GLY A 194 -3.57 -2.23 -20.32
N THR A 195 -2.72 -1.73 -19.39
CA THR A 195 -1.82 -2.55 -18.57
C THR A 195 -2.36 -2.75 -17.17
N VAL A 196 -3.03 -1.74 -16.61
CA VAL A 196 -3.63 -1.78 -15.26
C VAL A 196 -5.08 -1.30 -15.30
N LEU A 197 -5.89 -1.65 -14.30
CA LEU A 197 -7.21 -1.01 -14.15
C LEU A 197 -7.05 0.46 -13.74
N LEU A 198 -7.81 1.34 -14.39
CA LEU A 198 -7.77 2.78 -14.13
C LEU A 198 -8.99 3.23 -13.33
N THR A 199 -8.87 4.31 -12.57
CA THR A 199 -10.03 4.96 -11.95
C THR A 199 -11.05 5.36 -13.00
N LEU A 200 -12.35 5.16 -12.69
CA LEU A 200 -13.44 5.52 -13.58
C LEU A 200 -13.49 7.04 -13.81
N PRO A 201 -13.43 7.51 -15.09
CA PRO A 201 -13.56 8.92 -15.41
C PRO A 201 -14.94 9.47 -15.03
N ILE A 202 -14.98 10.75 -14.61
CA ILE A 202 -16.22 11.41 -14.18
C ILE A 202 -17.26 11.48 -15.30
N GLU A 203 -16.80 11.64 -16.54
CA GLU A 203 -17.66 11.71 -17.73
C GLU A 203 -18.38 10.38 -18.00
N MET A 204 -17.71 9.26 -17.72
CA MET A 204 -18.32 7.93 -17.84
C MET A 204 -19.32 7.69 -16.71
N MET A 205 -19.01 8.14 -15.48
CA MET A 205 -19.93 8.07 -14.35
C MET A 205 -21.24 8.87 -14.62
N GLU A 206 -21.12 10.06 -15.22
CA GLU A 206 -22.32 10.87 -15.55
C GLU A 206 -23.22 10.14 -16.58
N LYS A 207 -22.66 9.41 -17.53
CA LYS A 207 -23.44 8.57 -18.46
C LYS A 207 -24.16 7.44 -17.73
N VAL A 208 -23.49 6.76 -16.79
CA VAL A 208 -24.13 5.73 -15.96
C VAL A 208 -25.31 6.31 -15.16
N LYS A 209 -25.14 7.50 -14.56
CA LYS A 209 -26.25 8.21 -13.86
C LYS A 209 -27.43 8.51 -14.75
N GLN A 210 -27.21 8.75 -16.05
CA GLN A 210 -28.25 9.00 -17.04
C GLN A 210 -28.90 7.71 -17.56
N GLY A 211 -28.42 6.53 -17.07
CA GLY A 211 -28.92 5.22 -17.51
C GLY A 211 -28.41 4.78 -18.87
N GLU A 212 -27.35 5.41 -19.36
CA GLU A 212 -26.71 5.00 -20.61
C GLU A 212 -25.89 3.72 -20.43
N ALA A 213 -25.94 2.82 -21.40
CA ALA A 213 -25.05 1.67 -21.46
C ALA A 213 -23.63 2.14 -21.86
N VAL A 214 -22.66 1.89 -20.98
CA VAL A 214 -21.25 2.30 -21.16
C VAL A 214 -20.36 1.10 -20.89
N ASP A 215 -19.40 0.81 -21.76
CA ASP A 215 -18.40 -0.21 -21.46
C ASP A 215 -17.38 0.34 -20.46
N LEU A 216 -17.41 -0.21 -19.24
CA LEU A 216 -16.53 0.14 -18.14
C LEU A 216 -15.48 -0.93 -17.83
N HIS A 217 -15.28 -1.91 -18.71
CA HIS A 217 -14.18 -2.86 -18.55
C HIS A 217 -12.83 -2.13 -18.56
N GLY A 218 -11.93 -2.51 -17.65
CA GLY A 218 -10.65 -1.84 -17.47
C GLY A 218 -10.70 -0.64 -16.50
N PHE A 219 -11.85 -0.41 -15.85
CA PHE A 219 -12.00 0.65 -14.86
C PHE A 219 -12.47 0.12 -13.50
N PHE A 220 -12.17 0.90 -12.47
CA PHE A 220 -12.76 0.73 -11.15
C PHE A 220 -13.23 2.09 -10.60
N TRP A 221 -14.36 2.07 -9.90
CA TRP A 221 -14.88 3.25 -9.25
C TRP A 221 -14.31 3.39 -7.85
N PHE A 222 -13.57 4.46 -7.62
CA PHE A 222 -12.88 4.79 -6.38
C PHE A 222 -13.40 6.11 -5.81
N GLY A 223 -13.57 6.21 -4.48
CA GLY A 223 -14.02 7.48 -3.90
C GLY A 223 -14.35 7.45 -2.42
N VAL A 224 -14.91 8.56 -1.94
CA VAL A 224 -15.18 8.85 -0.53
C VAL A 224 -16.48 8.19 -0.07
N PRO A 225 -16.47 7.38 1.01
CA PRO A 225 -17.62 6.61 1.47
C PRO A 225 -18.85 7.45 1.80
N LYS A 226 -18.69 8.51 2.60
CA LYS A 226 -19.81 9.36 3.10
C LYS A 226 -20.69 9.94 1.99
N THR A 227 -20.12 10.23 0.83
CA THR A 227 -20.81 10.81 -0.32
C THR A 227 -21.10 9.80 -1.42
N TRP A 228 -20.89 8.51 -1.16
CA TRP A 228 -21.03 7.46 -2.15
C TRP A 228 -22.50 7.21 -2.49
N PRO A 229 -22.92 7.42 -3.75
CA PRO A 229 -24.28 7.11 -4.18
C PRO A 229 -24.43 5.59 -4.34
N ILE A 230 -24.93 4.92 -3.31
CA ILE A 230 -25.02 3.45 -3.23
C ILE A 230 -25.96 2.86 -4.30
N ASP A 231 -26.91 3.62 -4.80
CA ASP A 231 -27.79 3.26 -5.90
C ASP A 231 -27.08 3.08 -7.24
N LEU A 232 -25.87 3.64 -7.39
CA LEU A 232 -25.04 3.48 -8.58
C LEU A 232 -24.08 2.28 -8.50
N VAL A 233 -23.93 1.62 -7.36
CA VAL A 233 -23.04 0.46 -7.23
C VAL A 233 -23.36 -0.60 -8.26
N LYS A 234 -24.63 -1.06 -8.29
CA LYS A 234 -25.08 -2.08 -9.22
C LYS A 234 -25.01 -1.64 -10.69
N PRO A 235 -25.47 -0.46 -11.09
CA PRO A 235 -25.29 0.04 -12.46
C PRO A 235 -23.84 0.09 -12.92
N VAL A 236 -22.91 0.53 -12.08
CA VAL A 236 -21.46 0.54 -12.41
C VAL A 236 -20.92 -0.87 -12.61
N GLN A 237 -21.31 -1.82 -11.76
CA GLN A 237 -20.91 -3.21 -11.86
C GLN A 237 -21.48 -3.90 -13.10
N GLU A 238 -22.72 -3.62 -13.46
CA GLU A 238 -23.40 -4.18 -14.66
C GLU A 238 -22.74 -3.68 -15.96
N ASN A 239 -22.13 -2.48 -15.94
CA ASN A 239 -21.37 -1.93 -17.04
C ASN A 239 -19.88 -2.40 -17.07
N GLY A 240 -19.44 -3.24 -16.12
CA GLY A 240 -18.15 -3.94 -16.17
C GLY A 240 -17.07 -3.44 -15.22
N ALA A 241 -17.25 -2.30 -14.52
CA ALA A 241 -16.26 -1.79 -13.56
C ALA A 241 -16.34 -2.51 -12.20
N LEU A 242 -15.23 -2.49 -11.46
CA LEU A 242 -15.20 -2.80 -10.03
C LEU A 242 -15.57 -1.55 -9.20
N VAL A 243 -16.11 -1.76 -8.00
CA VAL A 243 -16.52 -0.70 -7.06
C VAL A 243 -15.72 -0.85 -5.77
N ILE A 244 -14.76 0.05 -5.54
CA ILE A 244 -13.76 0.01 -4.47
C ILE A 244 -13.74 1.34 -3.70
N PRO A 245 -14.57 1.53 -2.66
CA PRO A 245 -14.49 2.69 -1.77
C PRO A 245 -13.23 2.70 -0.91
N ALA A 246 -12.87 3.89 -0.39
CA ALA A 246 -11.70 4.11 0.44
C ALA A 246 -12.08 4.41 1.90
N ILE A 247 -11.75 3.54 2.83
CA ILE A 247 -11.97 3.69 4.27
C ILE A 247 -10.67 4.11 4.95
N ASN A 248 -10.41 5.43 4.98
CA ASN A 248 -9.16 6.00 5.49
C ASN A 248 -9.43 6.92 6.69
N THR A 249 -8.54 6.90 7.68
CA THR A 249 -8.66 7.66 8.95
C THR A 249 -8.89 9.15 8.73
N PHE A 250 -8.17 9.75 7.79
CA PHE A 250 -8.27 11.20 7.50
C PHE A 250 -9.63 11.64 6.92
N ARG A 251 -10.54 10.69 6.65
CA ARG A 251 -11.90 10.97 6.14
C ARG A 251 -12.94 11.09 7.25
N TYR A 252 -12.56 10.78 8.48
CA TYR A 252 -13.44 10.71 9.65
C TYR A 252 -13.01 11.69 10.73
N SER A 253 -13.92 11.95 11.69
CA SER A 253 -13.61 12.77 12.85
C SER A 253 -12.61 12.05 13.76
N GLU A 254 -11.66 12.78 14.36
CA GLU A 254 -10.63 12.20 15.23
C GLU A 254 -11.25 11.42 16.41
N GLU A 255 -12.35 11.93 16.97
CA GLU A 255 -13.01 11.36 18.16
C GLU A 255 -13.87 10.13 17.84
N HIS A 256 -14.54 10.11 16.67
CA HIS A 256 -15.54 9.10 16.33
C HIS A 256 -15.19 8.24 15.11
N HIS A 257 -13.93 8.34 14.61
CA HIS A 257 -13.52 7.71 13.35
C HIS A 257 -13.87 6.22 13.24
N ARG A 258 -13.78 5.47 14.35
CA ARG A 258 -14.11 4.03 14.31
C ARG A 258 -15.59 3.79 14.11
N ALA A 259 -16.47 4.50 14.83
CA ALA A 259 -17.91 4.34 14.67
C ALA A 259 -18.35 4.74 13.26
N GLU A 260 -17.89 5.91 12.79
CA GLU A 260 -18.21 6.42 11.46
C GLU A 260 -17.70 5.49 10.34
N ALA A 261 -16.48 4.95 10.48
CA ALA A 261 -15.94 3.99 9.52
C ALA A 261 -16.71 2.66 9.54
N GLY A 262 -17.14 2.19 10.72
CA GLY A 262 -17.95 0.99 10.87
C GLY A 262 -19.31 1.12 10.18
N GLU A 263 -20.00 2.26 10.35
CA GLU A 263 -21.27 2.57 9.69
C GLU A 263 -21.11 2.60 8.15
N ASP A 264 -20.03 3.22 7.65
CA ASP A 264 -19.74 3.25 6.23
C ASP A 264 -19.43 1.86 5.66
N VAL A 265 -18.63 1.05 6.36
CA VAL A 265 -18.33 -0.33 5.95
C VAL A 265 -19.61 -1.17 5.87
N GLU A 266 -20.45 -1.14 6.90
CA GLU A 266 -21.73 -1.87 6.92
C GLU A 266 -22.63 -1.47 5.74
N ARG A 267 -22.87 -0.18 5.58
CA ARG A 267 -23.69 0.38 4.49
C ARG A 267 -23.18 0.00 3.09
N LEU A 268 -21.86 0.01 2.89
CA LEU A 268 -21.25 -0.31 1.60
C LEU A 268 -21.21 -1.82 1.32
N LEU A 269 -21.07 -2.65 2.36
CA LEU A 269 -21.25 -4.11 2.23
C LEU A 269 -22.67 -4.47 1.84
N GLU A 270 -23.68 -3.82 2.44
CA GLU A 270 -25.08 -4.01 2.08
C GLU A 270 -25.37 -3.56 0.62
N ALA A 271 -24.72 -2.49 0.17
CA ALA A 271 -24.80 -2.05 -1.22
C ALA A 271 -24.11 -3.00 -2.21
N GLY A 272 -23.29 -3.95 -1.71
CA GLY A 272 -22.64 -4.98 -2.49
C GLY A 272 -21.41 -4.51 -3.26
N VAL A 273 -20.62 -3.56 -2.74
CA VAL A 273 -19.33 -3.15 -3.33
C VAL A 273 -18.39 -4.35 -3.53
N ASP A 274 -17.42 -4.24 -4.43
CA ASP A 274 -16.53 -5.35 -4.78
C ASP A 274 -15.37 -5.51 -3.80
N GLY A 275 -14.97 -4.43 -3.14
CA GLY A 275 -13.86 -4.42 -2.17
C GLY A 275 -13.68 -3.07 -1.50
N PHE A 276 -12.58 -2.92 -0.77
CA PHE A 276 -12.22 -1.71 -0.05
C PHE A 276 -10.71 -1.46 -0.14
N GLN A 277 -10.32 -0.22 -0.39
CA GLN A 277 -9.02 0.27 0.06
C GLN A 277 -9.20 0.76 1.50
N ILE A 278 -8.41 0.24 2.46
CA ILE A 278 -8.72 0.45 3.88
C ILE A 278 -7.46 0.64 4.72
N ASP A 279 -7.51 1.58 5.67
CA ASP A 279 -6.51 1.64 6.73
C ASP A 279 -6.62 0.42 7.64
N CYS A 280 -5.50 -0.19 7.96
CA CYS A 280 -5.44 -1.46 8.71
C CYS A 280 -6.14 -1.41 10.07
N ILE A 281 -6.27 -0.24 10.70
CA ILE A 281 -6.98 -0.08 11.97
C ILE A 281 -8.47 -0.39 11.90
N TYR A 282 -9.06 -0.43 10.69
CA TYR A 282 -10.48 -0.75 10.45
C TYR A 282 -10.70 -2.17 9.91
N GLN A 283 -9.63 -2.95 9.69
CA GLN A 283 -9.72 -4.27 9.07
C GLN A 283 -10.58 -5.28 9.86
N ASP A 284 -10.76 -5.05 11.17
CA ASP A 284 -11.61 -5.89 12.02
C ASP A 284 -13.10 -5.81 11.64
N TYR A 285 -13.57 -4.71 11.04
CA TYR A 285 -14.91 -4.63 10.46
C TYR A 285 -15.12 -5.56 9.26
N LEU A 286 -14.03 -6.03 8.67
CA LEU A 286 -14.03 -6.96 7.53
C LEU A 286 -13.55 -8.37 7.93
N GLY A 287 -13.65 -8.70 9.21
CA GLY A 287 -13.36 -10.04 9.74
C GLY A 287 -11.86 -10.38 9.85
N ARG A 288 -10.97 -9.37 9.80
CA ARG A 288 -9.53 -9.54 10.06
C ARG A 288 -9.21 -9.30 11.54
N SER A 289 -8.06 -9.80 12.01
CA SER A 289 -7.61 -9.54 13.38
C SER A 289 -7.37 -8.04 13.59
N ARG A 290 -7.83 -7.52 14.72
CA ARG A 290 -7.69 -6.09 15.04
C ARG A 290 -6.22 -5.69 15.18
N VAL A 291 -5.84 -4.58 14.54
CA VAL A 291 -4.55 -3.90 14.72
C VAL A 291 -4.71 -2.79 15.76
N GLN A 292 -3.75 -2.67 16.68
CA GLN A 292 -3.77 -1.58 17.68
C GLN A 292 -3.42 -0.24 17.00
N GLU A 293 -4.15 0.81 17.39
CA GLU A 293 -3.84 2.16 16.93
C GLU A 293 -2.46 2.62 17.40
N ILE A 294 -1.72 3.22 16.49
CA ILE A 294 -0.46 3.90 16.81
C ILE A 294 -0.82 5.31 17.28
N LYS A 295 -0.65 5.58 18.57
CA LYS A 295 -0.81 6.93 19.15
C LYS A 295 0.45 7.77 18.91
#